data_9579b0fa6f50627384fc7f2b345ee81f
#
_entry.id   9579b0fa6f50627384fc7f2b345ee81f
#
_cell.length_a   1.000
_cell.length_b   1.000
_cell.length_c   1.000
_cell.angle_alpha   90.00
_cell.angle_beta   90.00
_cell.angle_gamma   90.00
#
_symmetry.space_group_name_H-M   'P 1'
#
loop_
_entity.id
_entity.type
_entity.pdbx_description
1 polymer ?
#
loop_
_entity_poly.entity_id
_entity_poly.type
_entity_poly.pdbx_seq_one_letter_code
_entity_poly.pdbx_strand_id
1 'polypeptide(L)'
;EKMRLSASLAALEMIKNGTTGFVDAGSYFMEEAARVYLASGLRGALSHSSMDQGNFPDSIRQTTEEVLASEDRLFDEFHGKGNLKVFYSLRALMNCSPALIRATAGRATERNTFFQAHMNEYAGEVNYTLEKFQLRPVEYLDSLGVLNADFLSAHSIMVSAHERSLLAENQVKVVHCPFSNCGKGVPDTPSLLEQGICTGLGTDGTAHGGLSLWNEMKIFRSVMN
;
A
#
# COMPACT_ATOMS: atom_id res chain seq x y z
N GLU A 1 -21.16 10.97 -1.53
CA GLU A 1 -22.04 10.09 -2.30
C GLU A 1 -21.26 9.21 -3.30
N LYS A 2 -20.43 9.78 -4.19
CA LYS A 2 -19.62 9.01 -5.17
C LYS A 2 -18.72 7.98 -4.51
N MET A 3 -18.04 8.32 -3.40
CA MET A 3 -17.20 7.38 -2.66
C MET A 3 -18.00 6.20 -2.10
N ARG A 4 -19.17 6.44 -1.53
CA ARG A 4 -20.05 5.37 -1.05
C ARG A 4 -20.47 4.43 -2.16
N LEU A 5 -20.87 4.97 -3.31
CA LEU A 5 -21.26 4.14 -4.47
C LEU A 5 -20.09 3.29 -4.95
N SER A 6 -18.90 3.89 -5.12
CA SER A 6 -17.69 3.18 -5.53
C SER A 6 -17.34 2.07 -4.55
N ALA A 7 -17.31 2.36 -3.25
CA ALA A 7 -17.02 1.38 -2.21
C ALA A 7 -18.09 0.26 -2.16
N SER A 8 -19.38 0.59 -2.42
CA SER A 8 -20.44 -0.42 -2.46
C SER A 8 -20.27 -1.38 -3.63
N LEU A 9 -19.91 -0.88 -4.81
CA LEU A 9 -19.62 -1.70 -5.97
C LEU A 9 -18.39 -2.58 -5.74
N ALA A 10 -17.33 -2.02 -5.17
CA ALA A 10 -16.10 -2.76 -4.81
C ALA A 10 -16.42 -3.87 -3.79
N ALA A 11 -17.17 -3.57 -2.74
CA ALA A 11 -17.57 -4.55 -1.73
C ALA A 11 -18.39 -5.69 -2.35
N LEU A 12 -19.35 -5.37 -3.22
CA LEU A 12 -20.17 -6.36 -3.92
C LEU A 12 -19.30 -7.26 -4.81
N GLU A 13 -18.38 -6.67 -5.57
CA GLU A 13 -17.48 -7.43 -6.45
C GLU A 13 -16.54 -8.34 -5.65
N MET A 14 -15.95 -7.83 -4.58
CA MET A 14 -15.11 -8.63 -3.68
C MET A 14 -15.88 -9.83 -3.11
N ILE A 15 -17.09 -9.62 -2.59
CA ILE A 15 -17.91 -10.69 -2.03
C ILE A 15 -18.25 -11.73 -3.10
N LYS A 16 -18.66 -11.30 -4.29
CA LYS A 16 -19.00 -12.20 -5.42
C LYS A 16 -17.82 -13.01 -5.91
N ASN A 17 -16.61 -12.48 -5.81
CA ASN A 17 -15.37 -13.18 -6.16
C ASN A 17 -14.79 -14.03 -5.02
N GLY A 18 -15.44 -14.08 -3.85
CA GLY A 18 -14.99 -14.85 -2.70
C GLY A 18 -13.83 -14.23 -1.92
N THR A 19 -13.60 -12.94 -2.06
CA THR A 19 -12.60 -12.21 -1.27
C THR A 19 -13.06 -12.14 0.18
N THR A 20 -12.26 -12.67 1.10
CA THR A 20 -12.57 -12.73 2.54
C THR A 20 -11.84 -11.67 3.37
N GLY A 21 -10.93 -10.94 2.77
CA GLY A 21 -10.21 -9.84 3.40
C GLY A 21 -9.50 -8.98 2.36
N PHE A 22 -9.27 -7.71 2.68
CA PHE A 22 -8.63 -6.75 1.79
C PHE A 22 -7.73 -5.79 2.57
N VAL A 23 -6.79 -5.18 1.86
CA VAL A 23 -6.05 -4.00 2.28
C VAL A 23 -6.26 -2.92 1.22
N ASP A 24 -6.84 -1.79 1.62
CA ASP A 24 -7.08 -0.65 0.74
C ASP A 24 -5.91 0.34 0.86
N ALA A 25 -5.27 0.65 -0.25
CA ALA A 25 -4.09 1.53 -0.30
C ALA A 25 -4.39 3.00 0.01
N GLY A 26 -5.66 3.31 0.22
CA GLY A 26 -6.10 4.62 0.65
C GLY A 26 -6.66 5.51 -0.44
N SER A 27 -7.52 6.38 0.02
CA SER A 27 -8.19 7.41 -0.77
C SER A 27 -8.50 8.61 0.10
N TYR A 28 -8.86 9.74 -0.51
CA TYR A 28 -9.55 10.83 0.19
C TYR A 28 -10.99 10.39 0.53
N PHE A 29 -11.55 10.92 1.59
CA PHE A 29 -12.91 10.55 2.06
C PHE A 29 -13.07 9.06 2.41
N MET A 30 -12.01 8.44 2.92
CA MET A 30 -12.01 7.02 3.26
C MET A 30 -13.04 6.67 4.35
N GLU A 31 -13.45 7.61 5.17
CA GLU A 31 -14.51 7.43 6.17
C GLU A 31 -15.84 7.00 5.53
N GLU A 32 -16.13 7.49 4.31
CA GLU A 32 -17.33 7.12 3.57
C GLU A 32 -17.26 5.68 3.03
N ALA A 33 -16.07 5.23 2.62
CA ALA A 33 -15.81 3.85 2.24
C ALA A 33 -15.84 2.92 3.47
N ALA A 34 -15.25 3.36 4.58
CA ALA A 34 -15.23 2.61 5.83
C ALA A 34 -16.64 2.25 6.34
N ARG A 35 -17.59 3.20 6.26
CA ARG A 35 -18.99 2.95 6.61
C ARG A 35 -19.64 1.86 5.75
N VAL A 36 -19.31 1.83 4.47
CA VAL A 36 -19.80 0.79 3.54
C VAL A 36 -19.20 -0.57 3.88
N TYR A 37 -17.88 -0.63 4.06
CA TYR A 37 -17.21 -1.89 4.39
C TYR A 37 -17.64 -2.43 5.76
N LEU A 38 -17.84 -1.54 6.73
CA LEU A 38 -18.39 -1.93 8.03
C LEU A 38 -19.80 -2.54 7.91
N ALA A 39 -20.69 -1.90 7.11
CA ALA A 39 -22.04 -2.39 6.88
C ALA A 39 -22.07 -3.70 6.07
N SER A 40 -21.10 -3.92 5.18
CA SER A 40 -20.99 -5.15 4.38
C SER A 40 -20.48 -6.37 5.17
N GLY A 41 -19.89 -6.15 6.35
CA GLY A 41 -19.27 -7.20 7.17
C GLY A 41 -17.92 -7.70 6.64
N LEU A 42 -17.39 -7.12 5.57
CA LEU A 42 -16.07 -7.46 5.05
C LEU A 42 -14.99 -7.19 6.09
N ARG A 43 -13.98 -8.06 6.10
CA ARG A 43 -12.76 -7.85 6.88
C ARG A 43 -11.74 -7.11 6.03
N GLY A 44 -11.14 -6.06 6.58
CA GLY A 44 -10.13 -5.35 5.83
C GLY A 44 -9.37 -4.31 6.63
N ALA A 45 -8.30 -3.81 6.03
CA ALA A 45 -7.58 -2.65 6.50
C ALA A 45 -7.78 -1.48 5.53
N LEU A 46 -7.97 -0.31 6.09
CA LEU A 46 -8.22 0.95 5.39
C LEU A 46 -7.06 1.89 5.62
N SER A 47 -6.81 2.78 4.66
CA SER A 47 -5.79 3.81 4.80
C SER A 47 -6.25 5.14 4.23
N HIS A 48 -5.67 6.24 4.70
CA HIS A 48 -5.75 7.53 4.03
C HIS A 48 -4.73 7.58 2.88
N SER A 49 -4.99 8.34 1.81
CA SER A 49 -4.00 8.54 0.73
C SER A 49 -3.04 9.67 1.12
N SER A 50 -1.93 9.31 1.75
CA SER A 50 -1.03 10.26 2.42
C SER A 50 0.06 10.78 1.51
N MET A 51 0.09 12.10 1.34
CA MET A 51 1.13 12.83 0.61
C MET A 51 1.16 14.29 1.03
N ASP A 52 2.36 14.86 1.14
CA ASP A 52 2.59 16.26 1.54
C ASP A 52 3.48 17.03 0.56
N GLN A 53 3.97 16.38 -0.51
CA GLN A 53 4.76 17.03 -1.56
C GLN A 53 4.40 16.52 -2.96
N GLY A 54 4.58 17.38 -3.94
CA GLY A 54 4.30 17.08 -5.34
C GLY A 54 3.49 18.19 -6.02
N ASN A 55 3.22 18.00 -7.30
CA ASN A 55 2.41 18.95 -8.09
C ASN A 55 0.98 18.40 -8.22
N PHE A 56 0.13 18.76 -7.27
CA PHE A 56 -1.28 18.38 -7.25
C PHE A 56 -2.17 19.60 -6.93
N PRO A 57 -3.48 19.51 -7.25
CA PRO A 57 -4.42 20.60 -7.01
C PRO A 57 -4.45 21.02 -5.54
N ASP A 58 -4.65 22.30 -5.28
CA ASP A 58 -4.73 22.83 -3.92
C ASP A 58 -5.86 22.20 -3.10
N SER A 59 -6.93 21.73 -3.76
CA SER A 59 -8.06 21.06 -3.11
C SER A 59 -7.71 19.75 -2.39
N ILE A 60 -6.55 19.15 -2.71
CA ILE A 60 -6.06 17.91 -2.09
C ILE A 60 -4.66 18.08 -1.47
N ARG A 61 -4.15 19.29 -1.46
CA ARG A 61 -2.87 19.62 -0.84
C ARG A 61 -3.03 19.60 0.67
N GLN A 62 -2.12 18.91 1.35
CA GLN A 62 -2.08 18.82 2.80
C GLN A 62 -0.65 19.04 3.29
N THR A 63 -0.50 19.62 4.47
CA THR A 63 0.78 19.61 5.20
C THR A 63 0.99 18.25 5.86
N THR A 64 2.20 17.97 6.33
CA THR A 64 2.51 16.74 7.09
C THR A 64 1.53 16.58 8.28
N GLU A 65 1.27 17.65 9.03
CA GLU A 65 0.38 17.65 10.20
C GLU A 65 -1.08 17.36 9.81
N GLU A 66 -1.56 17.92 8.71
CA GLU A 66 -2.91 17.68 8.20
C GLU A 66 -3.10 16.25 7.71
N VAL A 67 -2.08 15.68 7.05
CA VAL A 67 -2.07 14.27 6.66
C VAL A 67 -2.17 13.37 7.89
N LEU A 68 -1.28 13.56 8.86
CA LEU A 68 -1.27 12.77 10.09
C LEU A 68 -2.59 12.89 10.86
N ALA A 69 -3.14 14.10 10.94
CA ALA A 69 -4.44 14.31 11.57
C ALA A 69 -5.59 13.59 10.84
N SER A 70 -5.49 13.42 9.52
CA SER A 70 -6.47 12.67 8.72
C SER A 70 -6.33 11.17 8.94
N GLU A 71 -5.11 10.65 9.01
CA GLU A 71 -4.83 9.25 9.35
C GLU A 71 -5.30 8.93 10.77
N ASP A 72 -4.96 9.78 11.75
CA ASP A 72 -5.36 9.61 13.15
C ASP A 72 -6.89 9.61 13.31
N ARG A 73 -7.61 10.52 12.63
CA ARG A 73 -9.09 10.53 12.65
C ARG A 73 -9.67 9.23 12.09
N LEU A 74 -9.16 8.74 10.97
CA LEU A 74 -9.61 7.48 10.38
C LEU A 74 -9.35 6.31 11.34
N PHE A 75 -8.17 6.29 11.98
CA PHE A 75 -7.81 5.28 12.97
C PHE A 75 -8.75 5.32 14.18
N ASP A 76 -8.92 6.48 14.79
CA ASP A 76 -9.75 6.65 16.00
C ASP A 76 -11.23 6.32 15.73
N GLU A 77 -11.73 6.63 14.52
CA GLU A 77 -13.12 6.36 14.16
C GLU A 77 -13.37 4.89 13.78
N PHE A 78 -12.43 4.19 13.12
CA PHE A 78 -12.74 2.89 12.50
C PHE A 78 -11.85 1.72 12.93
N HIS A 79 -10.68 1.95 13.53
CA HIS A 79 -9.81 0.84 13.92
C HIS A 79 -10.47 -0.04 14.97
N GLY A 80 -10.56 -1.35 14.68
CA GLY A 80 -11.18 -2.32 15.58
C GLY A 80 -12.71 -2.31 15.59
N LYS A 81 -13.38 -1.51 14.75
CA LYS A 81 -14.82 -1.58 14.58
C LYS A 81 -15.22 -2.71 13.65
N GLY A 82 -16.05 -3.62 14.13
CA GLY A 82 -16.41 -4.83 13.38
C GLY A 82 -15.15 -5.61 12.97
N ASN A 83 -15.01 -5.86 11.68
CA ASN A 83 -13.86 -6.56 11.11
C ASN A 83 -12.83 -5.61 10.48
N LEU A 84 -12.92 -4.31 10.73
CA LEU A 84 -12.04 -3.31 10.13
C LEU A 84 -10.81 -3.03 10.99
N LYS A 85 -9.69 -2.82 10.32
CA LYS A 85 -8.46 -2.22 10.82
C LYS A 85 -8.17 -0.94 10.05
N VAL A 86 -7.30 -0.10 10.59
CA VAL A 86 -6.74 1.04 9.87
C VAL A 86 -5.23 0.91 9.91
N PHE A 87 -4.62 0.99 8.73
CA PHE A 87 -3.17 1.09 8.53
C PHE A 87 -2.84 2.54 8.19
N TYR A 88 -1.68 2.99 8.60
CA TYR A 88 -1.11 4.23 8.11
C TYR A 88 -0.56 4.01 6.70
N SER A 89 -0.47 5.04 5.87
CA SER A 89 -0.02 4.85 4.50
C SER A 89 0.83 6.00 3.96
N LEU A 90 1.66 5.66 3.00
CA LEU A 90 2.38 6.60 2.14
C LEU A 90 1.95 6.34 0.70
N ARG A 91 1.57 7.39 -0.05
CA ARG A 91 1.14 7.20 -1.44
C ARG A 91 2.27 6.65 -2.30
N ALA A 92 3.38 7.36 -2.34
CA ALA A 92 4.62 6.95 -3.01
C ALA A 92 5.75 7.84 -2.51
N LEU A 93 6.99 7.39 -2.56
CA LEU A 93 8.14 8.14 -2.05
C LEU A 93 8.31 9.52 -2.69
N MET A 94 7.94 9.65 -3.96
CA MET A 94 7.97 10.94 -4.67
C MET A 94 6.99 11.98 -4.11
N ASN A 95 5.96 11.51 -3.42
CA ASN A 95 4.88 12.35 -2.90
C ASN A 95 4.95 12.56 -1.38
N CYS A 96 5.97 12.02 -0.73
CA CYS A 96 6.11 12.04 0.72
C CYS A 96 7.45 12.66 1.11
N SER A 97 7.40 13.67 1.97
CA SER A 97 8.62 14.24 2.56
C SER A 97 9.27 13.25 3.55
N PRO A 98 10.58 13.37 3.82
CA PRO A 98 11.22 12.57 4.86
C PRO A 98 10.55 12.72 6.24
N ALA A 99 9.98 13.88 6.51
CA ALA A 99 9.24 14.17 7.74
C ALA A 99 7.95 13.34 7.81
N LEU A 100 7.15 13.33 6.74
CA LEU A 100 5.93 12.52 6.67
C LEU A 100 6.26 11.03 6.77
N ILE A 101 7.27 10.54 6.06
CA ILE A 101 7.66 9.12 6.08
C ILE A 101 7.97 8.67 7.51
N ARG A 102 8.84 9.41 8.23
CA ARG A 102 9.18 9.07 9.62
C ARG A 102 7.98 9.16 10.57
N ALA A 103 7.18 10.21 10.41
CA ALA A 103 6.03 10.42 11.26
C ALA A 103 4.95 9.34 11.07
N THR A 104 4.64 8.96 9.82
CA THR A 104 3.69 7.88 9.49
C THR A 104 4.16 6.54 10.08
N ALA A 105 5.43 6.16 9.89
CA ALA A 105 5.98 4.94 10.46
C ALA A 105 5.97 4.96 12.00
N GLY A 106 6.33 6.11 12.61
CA GLY A 106 6.27 6.32 14.06
C GLY A 106 4.86 6.16 14.61
N ARG A 107 3.87 6.79 13.97
CA ARG A 107 2.44 6.65 14.36
C ARG A 107 1.96 5.20 14.26
N ALA A 108 2.29 4.48 13.20
CA ALA A 108 1.93 3.07 13.06
C ALA A 108 2.49 2.24 14.22
N THR A 109 3.75 2.46 14.60
CA THR A 109 4.38 1.80 15.75
C THR A 109 3.70 2.17 17.06
N GLU A 110 3.47 3.46 17.33
CA GLU A 110 2.79 3.94 18.55
C GLU A 110 1.39 3.37 18.70
N ARG A 111 0.68 3.19 17.58
CA ARG A 111 -0.70 2.66 17.51
C ARG A 111 -0.76 1.14 17.36
N ASN A 112 0.38 0.46 17.33
CA ASN A 112 0.49 -0.99 17.14
C ASN A 112 -0.32 -1.49 15.93
N THR A 113 -0.06 -0.87 14.77
CA THR A 113 -0.69 -1.19 13.49
C THR A 113 0.33 -1.16 12.38
N PHE A 114 -0.06 -1.59 11.18
CA PHE A 114 0.80 -1.56 10.00
C PHE A 114 0.83 -0.19 9.35
N PHE A 115 1.91 0.06 8.62
CA PHE A 115 1.92 1.09 7.59
C PHE A 115 2.26 0.48 6.22
N GLN A 116 1.85 1.14 5.15
CA GLN A 116 2.02 0.64 3.79
C GLN A 116 2.45 1.73 2.82
N ALA A 117 3.10 1.32 1.73
CA ALA A 117 3.47 2.22 0.64
C ALA A 117 3.51 1.49 -0.70
N HIS A 118 3.30 2.22 -1.80
CA HIS A 118 3.68 1.77 -3.13
C HIS A 118 5.19 1.90 -3.26
N MET A 119 5.87 0.80 -3.59
CA MET A 119 7.32 0.71 -3.55
C MET A 119 7.88 0.01 -4.80
N ASN A 120 8.94 0.57 -5.35
CA ASN A 120 9.68 -0.03 -6.46
C ASN A 120 8.75 -0.45 -7.62
N GLU A 121 7.70 0.34 -7.85
CA GLU A 121 6.63 0.00 -8.78
C GLU A 121 7.08 0.21 -10.25
N TYR A 122 7.90 1.22 -10.51
CA TYR A 122 8.35 1.57 -11.85
C TYR A 122 9.68 2.35 -11.82
N ALA A 123 10.35 2.38 -12.99
CA ALA A 123 11.68 2.98 -13.12
C ALA A 123 11.76 4.46 -12.70
N GLY A 124 10.68 5.23 -12.90
CA GLY A 124 10.64 6.64 -12.50
C GLY A 124 10.79 6.85 -11.00
N GLU A 125 10.23 5.97 -10.16
CA GLU A 125 10.43 6.01 -8.71
C GLU A 125 11.88 5.73 -8.33
N VAL A 126 12.47 4.69 -8.92
CA VAL A 126 13.87 4.33 -8.68
C VAL A 126 14.81 5.47 -9.10
N ASN A 127 14.57 6.05 -10.27
CA ASN A 127 15.38 7.18 -10.75
C ASN A 127 15.23 8.40 -9.82
N TYR A 128 14.02 8.72 -9.40
CA TYR A 128 13.78 9.82 -8.46
C TYR A 128 14.59 9.67 -7.17
N THR A 129 14.57 8.50 -6.55
CA THR A 129 15.28 8.28 -5.28
C THR A 129 16.79 8.26 -5.49
N LEU A 130 17.28 7.71 -6.60
CA LEU A 130 18.71 7.74 -6.98
C LEU A 130 19.19 9.16 -7.23
N GLU A 131 18.43 9.97 -7.99
CA GLU A 131 18.80 11.36 -8.28
C GLU A 131 18.80 12.24 -7.03
N LYS A 132 17.79 12.08 -6.19
CA LYS A 132 17.57 12.97 -5.04
C LYS A 132 18.34 12.57 -3.79
N PHE A 133 18.49 11.27 -3.54
CA PHE A 133 19.02 10.73 -2.29
C PHE A 133 20.25 9.83 -2.49
N GLN A 134 20.62 9.52 -3.73
CA GLN A 134 21.72 8.58 -4.10
C GLN A 134 21.49 7.16 -3.53
N LEU A 135 20.23 6.80 -3.28
CA LEU A 135 19.79 5.53 -2.73
C LEU A 135 18.61 5.00 -3.54
N ARG A 136 18.48 3.68 -3.62
CA ARG A 136 17.29 3.05 -4.18
C ARG A 136 16.12 3.13 -3.18
N PRO A 137 14.85 2.91 -3.63
CA PRO A 137 13.69 3.16 -2.78
C PRO A 137 13.73 2.47 -1.41
N VAL A 138 14.02 1.16 -1.35
CA VAL A 138 14.10 0.43 -0.06
C VAL A 138 15.33 0.86 0.75
N GLU A 139 16.47 1.08 0.10
CA GLU A 139 17.68 1.61 0.76
C GLU A 139 17.42 2.98 1.40
N TYR A 140 16.63 3.81 0.72
CA TYR A 140 16.25 5.11 1.26
C TYR A 140 15.37 4.97 2.51
N LEU A 141 14.36 4.09 2.51
CA LEU A 141 13.56 3.84 3.71
C LEU A 141 14.39 3.25 4.85
N ASP A 142 15.34 2.36 4.55
CA ASP A 142 16.28 1.82 5.54
C ASP A 142 17.12 2.94 6.16
N SER A 143 17.67 3.85 5.35
CA SER A 143 18.44 5.01 5.82
C SER A 143 17.63 5.96 6.72
N LEU A 144 16.31 5.97 6.59
CA LEU A 144 15.39 6.70 7.46
C LEU A 144 15.07 5.97 8.76
N GLY A 145 15.47 4.69 8.89
CA GLY A 145 15.21 3.84 10.04
C GLY A 145 13.73 3.44 10.20
N VAL A 146 12.99 3.34 9.08
CA VAL A 146 11.54 3.08 9.12
C VAL A 146 11.16 1.68 8.66
N LEU A 147 12.09 0.88 8.12
CA LEU A 147 11.81 -0.51 7.77
C LEU A 147 11.64 -1.36 9.03
N ASN A 148 10.55 -2.12 9.07
CA ASN A 148 10.28 -3.06 10.17
C ASN A 148 9.22 -4.10 9.75
N ALA A 149 8.90 -5.02 10.66
CA ALA A 149 7.95 -6.10 10.44
C ALA A 149 6.50 -5.63 10.23
N ASP A 150 6.16 -4.40 10.55
CA ASP A 150 4.83 -3.82 10.36
C ASP A 150 4.70 -3.03 9.05
N PHE A 151 5.73 -3.08 8.19
CA PHE A 151 5.67 -2.48 6.87
C PHE A 151 5.14 -3.44 5.80
N LEU A 152 4.18 -2.95 4.99
CA LEU A 152 3.61 -3.63 3.83
C LEU A 152 4.02 -2.87 2.56
N SER A 153 4.89 -3.48 1.76
CA SER A 153 5.38 -2.96 0.49
C SER A 153 4.50 -3.46 -0.67
N ALA A 154 3.76 -2.57 -1.30
CA ALA A 154 3.00 -2.91 -2.49
C ALA A 154 3.89 -2.86 -3.73
N HIS A 155 3.64 -3.77 -4.67
CA HIS A 155 4.33 -3.99 -5.95
C HIS A 155 5.72 -4.62 -5.84
N SER A 156 6.74 -3.91 -5.36
CA SER A 156 8.13 -4.41 -5.23
C SER A 156 8.67 -5.06 -6.51
N ILE A 157 8.39 -4.45 -7.68
CA ILE A 157 8.75 -5.01 -8.99
C ILE A 157 10.24 -4.83 -9.26
N MET A 158 10.75 -3.63 -9.00
CA MET A 158 12.11 -3.21 -9.38
C MET A 158 13.10 -3.24 -8.21
N VAL A 159 12.95 -4.22 -7.32
CA VAL A 159 13.88 -4.39 -6.19
C VAL A 159 15.20 -5.02 -6.65
N SER A 160 16.31 -4.47 -6.17
CA SER A 160 17.64 -5.05 -6.36
C SER A 160 17.89 -6.22 -5.42
N ALA A 161 18.98 -6.98 -5.63
CA ALA A 161 19.36 -8.04 -4.70
C ALA A 161 19.62 -7.51 -3.28
N HIS A 162 20.25 -6.33 -3.17
CA HIS A 162 20.50 -5.70 -1.87
C HIS A 162 19.19 -5.25 -1.20
N GLU A 163 18.28 -4.63 -1.95
CA GLU A 163 16.95 -4.25 -1.44
C GLU A 163 16.15 -5.48 -0.95
N ARG A 164 16.24 -6.62 -1.64
CA ARG A 164 15.63 -7.88 -1.16
C ARG A 164 16.19 -8.32 0.19
N SER A 165 17.51 -8.22 0.36
CA SER A 165 18.12 -8.54 1.67
C SER A 165 17.60 -7.62 2.77
N LEU A 166 17.47 -6.32 2.52
CA LEU A 166 16.91 -5.36 3.48
C LEU A 166 15.44 -5.68 3.81
N LEU A 167 14.63 -6.05 2.81
CA LEU A 167 13.24 -6.47 3.03
C LEU A 167 13.16 -7.73 3.92
N ALA A 168 14.03 -8.72 3.67
CA ALA A 168 14.09 -9.95 4.45
C ALA A 168 14.56 -9.71 5.89
N GLU A 169 15.65 -8.98 6.09
CA GLU A 169 16.22 -8.65 7.39
C GLU A 169 15.23 -7.90 8.29
N ASN A 170 14.45 -7.00 7.70
CA ASN A 170 13.44 -6.21 8.39
C ASN A 170 12.05 -6.89 8.43
N GLN A 171 11.92 -8.11 7.92
CA GLN A 171 10.67 -8.89 7.90
C GLN A 171 9.50 -8.16 7.21
N VAL A 172 9.79 -7.33 6.23
CA VAL A 172 8.79 -6.58 5.44
C VAL A 172 7.89 -7.54 4.68
N LYS A 173 6.60 -7.22 4.59
CA LYS A 173 5.63 -7.98 3.78
C LYS A 173 5.50 -7.35 2.41
N VAL A 174 5.35 -8.16 1.38
CA VAL A 174 5.22 -7.73 -0.01
C VAL A 174 3.87 -8.15 -0.57
N VAL A 175 3.23 -7.28 -1.34
CA VAL A 175 2.01 -7.60 -2.10
C VAL A 175 2.25 -7.30 -3.57
N HIS A 176 2.10 -8.32 -4.41
CA HIS A 176 2.09 -8.17 -5.86
C HIS A 176 0.67 -8.00 -6.39
N CYS A 177 0.54 -7.19 -7.43
CA CYS A 177 -0.69 -6.99 -8.17
C CYS A 177 -0.45 -7.40 -9.62
N PRO A 178 -0.49 -8.70 -9.96
CA PRO A 178 0.03 -9.25 -11.20
C PRO A 178 -0.49 -8.57 -12.47
N PHE A 179 -1.81 -8.32 -12.57
CA PHE A 179 -2.39 -7.67 -13.72
C PHE A 179 -1.84 -6.25 -13.92
N SER A 180 -1.82 -5.46 -12.87
CA SER A 180 -1.28 -4.10 -12.87
C SER A 180 0.24 -4.10 -13.11
N ASN A 181 0.96 -5.05 -12.52
CA ASN A 181 2.42 -5.12 -12.57
C ASN A 181 2.95 -5.48 -13.97
N CYS A 182 2.27 -6.37 -14.72
CA CYS A 182 2.74 -6.85 -16.03
C CYS A 182 3.01 -5.74 -17.03
N GLY A 183 2.35 -4.60 -16.94
CA GLY A 183 2.60 -3.42 -17.76
C GLY A 183 3.86 -2.62 -17.37
N LYS A 184 4.46 -2.91 -16.23
CA LYS A 184 5.58 -2.17 -15.62
C LYS A 184 6.85 -3.04 -15.53
N GLY A 185 6.67 -4.34 -15.26
CA GLY A 185 7.74 -5.33 -15.13
C GLY A 185 7.21 -6.60 -14.46
N VAL A 186 8.07 -7.59 -14.35
CA VAL A 186 7.78 -8.84 -13.67
C VAL A 186 8.56 -8.86 -12.36
N PRO A 187 7.89 -8.92 -11.19
CA PRO A 187 8.59 -9.01 -9.91
C PRO A 187 9.30 -10.35 -9.77
N ASP A 188 10.49 -10.36 -9.20
CA ASP A 188 11.25 -11.59 -8.90
C ASP A 188 10.72 -12.26 -7.62
N THR A 189 9.46 -12.71 -7.67
CA THR A 189 8.80 -13.34 -6.53
C THR A 189 9.48 -14.63 -6.06
N PRO A 190 10.02 -15.50 -6.95
CA PRO A 190 10.78 -16.65 -6.49
C PRO A 190 11.91 -16.27 -5.53
N SER A 191 12.75 -15.31 -5.90
CA SER A 191 13.84 -14.86 -5.02
C SER A 191 13.36 -14.22 -3.71
N LEU A 192 12.20 -13.53 -3.71
CA LEU A 192 11.60 -13.03 -2.47
C LEU A 192 11.19 -14.17 -1.52
N LEU A 193 10.53 -15.19 -2.07
CA LEU A 193 10.09 -16.37 -1.31
C LEU A 193 11.28 -17.21 -0.79
N GLU A 194 12.33 -17.38 -1.61
CA GLU A 194 13.55 -18.10 -1.21
C GLU A 194 14.26 -17.41 -0.02
N GLN A 195 14.14 -16.09 0.09
CA GLN A 195 14.64 -15.33 1.22
C GLN A 195 13.67 -15.26 2.41
N GLY A 196 12.55 -15.97 2.35
CA GLY A 196 11.58 -16.04 3.43
C GLY A 196 10.68 -14.81 3.56
N ILE A 197 10.64 -13.94 2.54
CA ILE A 197 9.79 -12.74 2.56
C ILE A 197 8.33 -13.17 2.37
N CYS A 198 7.47 -12.77 3.31
CA CYS A 198 6.03 -12.99 3.22
C CYS A 198 5.46 -12.22 2.03
N THR A 199 4.98 -12.94 1.03
CA THR A 199 4.46 -12.35 -0.22
C THR A 199 3.01 -12.76 -0.44
N GLY A 200 2.15 -11.79 -0.76
CA GLY A 200 0.75 -11.98 -1.10
C GLY A 200 0.38 -11.43 -2.48
N LEU A 201 -0.86 -11.65 -2.89
CA LEU A 201 -1.44 -11.11 -4.12
C LEU A 201 -2.52 -10.07 -3.80
N GLY A 202 -2.58 -9.02 -4.60
CA GLY A 202 -3.61 -8.01 -4.61
C GLY A 202 -4.07 -7.72 -6.03
N THR A 203 -5.14 -6.96 -6.17
CA THR A 203 -5.74 -6.61 -7.46
C THR A 203 -5.33 -5.23 -7.96
N ASP A 204 -4.76 -4.40 -7.09
CA ASP A 204 -4.62 -2.96 -7.36
C ASP A 204 -5.98 -2.31 -7.66
N GLY A 205 -6.01 -1.18 -8.32
CA GLY A 205 -7.24 -0.49 -8.67
C GLY A 205 -8.08 -1.24 -9.71
N THR A 206 -9.41 -1.10 -9.61
CA THR A 206 -10.38 -1.76 -10.51
C THR A 206 -10.17 -1.47 -11.99
N ALA A 207 -9.48 -0.38 -12.32
CA ALA A 207 -9.16 0.01 -13.70
C ALA A 207 -8.24 -0.99 -14.42
N HIS A 208 -7.52 -1.83 -13.69
CA HIS A 208 -6.60 -2.80 -14.27
C HIS A 208 -7.28 -4.10 -14.67
N GLY A 209 -8.13 -4.67 -13.88
CA GLY A 209 -8.71 -5.99 -14.19
C GLY A 209 -9.87 -6.40 -13.28
N GLY A 210 -10.45 -5.46 -12.54
CA GLY A 210 -11.47 -5.74 -11.53
C GLY A 210 -10.86 -6.24 -10.22
N LEU A 211 -11.70 -6.80 -9.33
CA LEU A 211 -11.32 -7.21 -7.98
C LEU A 211 -11.30 -8.75 -7.81
N SER A 212 -10.87 -9.49 -8.84
CA SER A 212 -10.85 -10.95 -8.82
C SER A 212 -9.44 -11.50 -8.55
N LEU A 213 -9.19 -12.00 -7.35
CA LEU A 213 -7.94 -12.70 -7.04
C LEU A 213 -7.74 -13.97 -7.90
N TRP A 214 -8.80 -14.59 -8.42
CA TRP A 214 -8.69 -15.71 -9.36
C TRP A 214 -8.01 -15.31 -10.66
N ASN A 215 -8.28 -14.09 -11.16
CA ASN A 215 -7.62 -13.55 -12.34
C ASN A 215 -6.15 -13.22 -12.02
N GLU A 216 -5.87 -12.64 -10.88
CA GLU A 216 -4.51 -12.35 -10.43
C GLU A 216 -3.67 -13.63 -10.34
N MET A 217 -4.20 -14.69 -9.74
CA MET A 217 -3.53 -15.98 -9.65
C MET A 217 -3.25 -16.60 -11.03
N LYS A 218 -4.17 -16.48 -11.99
CA LYS A 218 -3.95 -16.98 -13.37
C LYS A 218 -2.80 -16.25 -14.05
N ILE A 219 -2.79 -14.90 -13.96
CA ILE A 219 -1.75 -14.09 -14.56
C ILE A 219 -0.41 -14.35 -13.87
N PHE A 220 -0.40 -14.34 -12.55
CA PHE A 220 0.79 -14.65 -11.76
C PHE A 220 1.43 -15.97 -12.19
N ARG A 221 0.65 -17.04 -12.23
CA ARG A 221 1.15 -18.33 -12.68
C ARG A 221 1.68 -18.32 -14.10
N SER A 222 1.02 -17.62 -15.02
CA SER A 222 1.43 -17.55 -16.42
C SER A 222 2.74 -16.81 -16.62
N VAL A 223 3.04 -15.85 -15.75
CA VAL A 223 4.24 -15.02 -15.83
C VAL A 223 5.41 -15.64 -15.07
N MET A 224 5.15 -16.44 -14.01
CA MET A 224 6.17 -17.06 -13.17
C MET A 224 6.58 -18.48 -13.63
N ASN A 225 6.01 -19.01 -14.71
CA ASN A 225 6.45 -20.23 -15.36
C ASN A 225 7.43 -19.90 -16.48
#